data_502c62d8a4539900a4c092d2b7794f8e
#
_entry.id   502c62d8a4539900a4c092d2b7794f8e
#
_cell.length_a   1.000
_cell.length_b   1.000
_cell.length_c   1.000
_cell.angle_alpha   90.00
_cell.angle_beta   90.00
_cell.angle_gamma   90.00
#
_symmetry.space_group_name_H-M   'P 1'
#
loop_
_entity.id
_entity.type
_entity.pdbx_description
1 polymer ?
#
loop_
_entity_poly.entity_id
_entity_poly.type
_entity_poly.pdbx_seq_one_letter_code
_entity_poly.pdbx_strand_id
1 'polypeptide(L)'
;MLAPHFPFHPEESPLSFAARLAKLHTGSHLVPFLRDVGIRPEQLATNDEEALRRLAEIAGVNVDELRANAAVRVGKRIYELRGELVTAEFLANPYTIFCPACLAEDDLEGTRLGRWEWALSIVRTCHRHDIPLVRQAQVTWDDNLHCLDRRVPERGEKLRATIAAAHLRTVSPLQDYVLLRLEGNAGPKWLDAQTLDQATRATELLGVLVAFGPKQKLPELTSDDLDHAGRTGFEFTSRGEEGIREALEAQFRKFDDASGTPGARKIFGCFYNALAHSKSLKEPGDIARILREVIVENIAMATGTKVLGINLPERRLHTVASLAKEQGVDPRTLSNVLVAAGVIPDRAPAHFAVPVDHGREIAGRMKRTVNVISLWKELNCTRPIVDQLFDERLLNPIYYGKPGMKGRTQKSVDREEVAKLVGKLHAAAAELGSEIVGLVPVSKAAEKAKLP
;
A
#
# COMPACT_ATOMS: atom_id res chain seq x y z
N MET A 1 45.32 -26.05 -10.92
CA MET A 1 45.14 -25.55 -9.53
C MET A 1 46.34 -24.73 -9.18
N LEU A 2 46.13 -23.55 -8.62
CA LEU A 2 47.19 -22.65 -8.13
C LEU A 2 47.77 -23.18 -6.79
N ALA A 3 49.07 -23.02 -6.57
CA ALA A 3 49.71 -23.37 -5.31
C ALA A 3 50.67 -22.22 -4.90
N PRO A 4 50.68 -21.78 -3.65
CA PRO A 4 49.83 -22.22 -2.54
C PRO A 4 48.34 -21.82 -2.72
N HIS A 5 47.45 -22.47 -1.97
CA HIS A 5 46.01 -22.17 -1.95
C HIS A 5 45.49 -22.15 -0.52
N PHE A 6 44.29 -21.58 -0.34
CA PHE A 6 43.56 -21.58 0.94
C PHE A 6 42.11 -21.90 0.68
N PRO A 7 41.36 -22.40 1.68
CA PRO A 7 39.93 -22.74 1.49
C PRO A 7 39.09 -21.48 1.28
N PHE A 8 37.96 -21.66 0.60
CA PHE A 8 36.92 -20.65 0.54
C PHE A 8 36.24 -20.52 1.90
N HIS A 9 36.01 -19.28 2.36
CA HIS A 9 35.38 -19.05 3.65
C HIS A 9 33.88 -19.05 3.51
N PRO A 10 33.06 -19.71 4.40
CA PRO A 10 31.61 -19.82 4.26
C PRO A 10 30.85 -18.48 4.21
N GLU A 11 31.38 -17.43 4.81
CA GLU A 11 30.79 -16.09 4.79
C GLU A 11 31.30 -15.22 3.62
N GLU A 12 32.32 -15.66 2.89
CA GLU A 12 33.01 -14.85 1.90
C GLU A 12 32.26 -14.81 0.55
N SER A 13 32.31 -13.67 -0.14
CA SER A 13 31.84 -13.57 -1.52
C SER A 13 32.91 -14.09 -2.51
N PRO A 14 32.52 -14.65 -3.68
CA PRO A 14 33.47 -15.11 -4.69
C PRO A 14 34.45 -14.02 -5.16
N LEU A 15 33.98 -12.77 -5.23
CA LEU A 15 34.82 -11.64 -5.63
C LEU A 15 35.90 -11.32 -4.57
N SER A 16 35.55 -11.41 -3.29
CA SER A 16 36.54 -11.27 -2.19
C SER A 16 37.58 -12.40 -2.21
N PHE A 17 37.11 -13.64 -2.40
CA PHE A 17 37.97 -14.79 -2.51
C PHE A 17 38.98 -14.64 -3.66
N ALA A 18 38.54 -14.23 -4.84
CA ALA A 18 39.43 -13.97 -5.97
C ALA A 18 40.41 -12.83 -5.69
N ALA A 19 40.03 -11.81 -4.94
CA ALA A 19 40.93 -10.71 -4.54
C ALA A 19 42.03 -11.19 -3.59
N ARG A 20 41.71 -12.11 -2.66
CA ARG A 20 42.68 -12.74 -1.78
C ARG A 20 43.66 -13.65 -2.54
N LEU A 21 43.19 -14.43 -3.52
CA LEU A 21 44.04 -15.21 -4.42
C LEU A 21 44.96 -14.31 -5.22
N ALA A 22 44.48 -13.23 -5.79
CA ALA A 22 45.32 -12.26 -6.50
C ALA A 22 46.41 -11.70 -5.62
N LYS A 23 46.09 -11.32 -4.38
CA LYS A 23 47.09 -10.85 -3.40
C LYS A 23 48.13 -11.92 -3.08
N LEU A 24 47.75 -13.19 -2.86
CA LEU A 24 48.62 -14.29 -2.55
C LEU A 24 49.61 -14.60 -3.68
N HIS A 25 49.10 -14.67 -4.93
CA HIS A 25 49.89 -15.14 -6.07
C HIS A 25 50.70 -14.06 -6.78
N THR A 26 50.20 -12.83 -6.80
CA THR A 26 50.80 -11.76 -7.60
C THR A 26 51.15 -10.51 -6.78
N GLY A 27 50.66 -10.39 -5.54
CA GLY A 27 50.69 -9.14 -4.78
C GLY A 27 49.99 -7.98 -5.49
N SER A 28 49.27 -8.26 -6.58
CA SER A 28 48.77 -7.31 -7.56
C SER A 28 47.28 -7.05 -7.39
N HIS A 29 46.73 -6.24 -8.31
CA HIS A 29 45.30 -5.94 -8.41
C HIS A 29 44.54 -7.14 -8.93
N LEU A 30 43.27 -7.23 -8.52
CA LEU A 30 42.37 -8.32 -8.89
C LEU A 30 42.19 -8.44 -10.42
N VAL A 31 42.00 -7.34 -11.13
CA VAL A 31 41.66 -7.36 -12.57
C VAL A 31 42.81 -7.93 -13.43
N PRO A 32 44.07 -7.54 -13.28
CA PRO A 32 45.21 -8.22 -13.96
C PRO A 32 45.27 -9.71 -13.67
N PHE A 33 45.18 -10.12 -12.40
CA PHE A 33 45.18 -11.51 -12.01
C PHE A 33 44.04 -12.31 -12.71
N LEU A 34 42.82 -11.80 -12.72
CA LEU A 34 41.73 -12.49 -13.39
C LEU A 34 41.97 -12.69 -14.89
N ARG A 35 42.52 -11.68 -15.58
CA ARG A 35 42.92 -11.79 -17.00
C ARG A 35 43.97 -12.87 -17.23
N ASP A 36 44.98 -12.91 -16.36
CA ASP A 36 46.07 -13.88 -16.46
C ASP A 36 45.60 -15.34 -16.27
N VAL A 37 44.59 -15.56 -15.43
CA VAL A 37 43.99 -16.89 -15.21
C VAL A 37 42.80 -17.18 -16.15
N GLY A 38 42.53 -16.31 -17.15
CA GLY A 38 41.53 -16.50 -18.16
C GLY A 38 40.08 -16.22 -17.72
N ILE A 39 39.89 -15.40 -16.66
CA ILE A 39 38.59 -14.97 -16.18
C ILE A 39 38.35 -13.51 -16.60
N ARG A 40 37.25 -13.24 -17.25
CA ARG A 40 36.84 -11.87 -17.58
C ARG A 40 36.33 -11.15 -16.32
N PRO A 41 36.91 -9.98 -15.92
CA PRO A 41 36.53 -9.29 -14.70
C PRO A 41 35.05 -8.96 -14.62
N GLU A 42 34.41 -8.57 -15.75
CA GLU A 42 33.00 -8.22 -15.83
C GLU A 42 32.09 -9.42 -15.59
N GLN A 43 32.53 -10.61 -15.97
CA GLN A 43 31.80 -11.85 -15.69
C GLN A 43 31.86 -12.22 -14.23
N LEU A 44 33.05 -12.14 -13.60
CA LEU A 44 33.14 -12.43 -12.16
C LEU A 44 32.40 -11.36 -11.32
N ALA A 45 32.45 -10.09 -11.71
CA ALA A 45 31.71 -9.02 -11.03
C ALA A 45 30.18 -9.21 -11.05
N THR A 46 29.66 -9.99 -12.02
CA THR A 46 28.23 -10.36 -12.10
C THR A 46 27.98 -11.80 -11.68
N ASN A 47 28.97 -12.47 -11.10
CA ASN A 47 28.96 -13.89 -10.72
C ASN A 47 28.44 -14.78 -11.86
N ASP A 48 28.96 -14.58 -13.08
CA ASP A 48 28.64 -15.42 -14.22
C ASP A 48 29.07 -16.87 -13.96
N GLU A 49 28.24 -17.84 -14.33
CA GLU A 49 28.44 -19.26 -14.03
C GLU A 49 29.78 -19.80 -14.53
N GLU A 50 30.21 -19.37 -15.73
CA GLU A 50 31.50 -19.79 -16.31
C GLU A 50 32.67 -19.21 -15.53
N ALA A 51 32.55 -17.94 -15.10
CA ALA A 51 33.58 -17.30 -14.27
C ALA A 51 33.72 -17.97 -12.92
N LEU A 52 32.59 -18.34 -12.26
CA LEU A 52 32.61 -19.08 -10.99
C LEU A 52 33.24 -20.47 -11.15
N ARG A 53 32.88 -21.22 -12.19
CA ARG A 53 33.45 -22.52 -12.47
C ARG A 53 34.97 -22.42 -12.70
N ARG A 54 35.40 -21.45 -13.49
CA ARG A 54 36.83 -21.23 -13.73
C ARG A 54 37.58 -20.84 -12.46
N LEU A 55 36.99 -19.99 -11.61
CA LEU A 55 37.57 -19.63 -10.31
C LEU A 55 37.68 -20.86 -9.43
N ALA A 56 36.65 -21.71 -9.36
CA ALA A 56 36.70 -22.96 -8.59
C ALA A 56 37.80 -23.90 -9.06
N GLU A 57 37.97 -24.09 -10.37
CA GLU A 57 39.01 -24.94 -10.98
C GLU A 57 40.41 -24.46 -10.60
N ILE A 58 40.71 -23.17 -10.76
CA ILE A 58 42.08 -22.64 -10.47
C ILE A 58 42.38 -22.64 -8.98
N ALA A 59 41.36 -22.42 -8.14
CA ALA A 59 41.51 -22.39 -6.69
C ALA A 59 41.45 -23.78 -6.04
N GLY A 60 40.93 -24.79 -6.74
CA GLY A 60 40.74 -26.13 -6.19
C GLY A 60 39.63 -26.21 -5.13
N VAL A 61 38.61 -25.42 -5.26
CA VAL A 61 37.44 -25.38 -4.35
C VAL A 61 36.17 -25.87 -5.07
N ASN A 62 35.13 -26.22 -4.29
CA ASN A 62 33.88 -26.62 -4.85
C ASN A 62 33.12 -25.40 -5.44
N VAL A 63 32.67 -25.51 -6.70
CA VAL A 63 31.90 -24.43 -7.35
C VAL A 63 30.57 -24.15 -6.65
N ASP A 64 29.93 -25.16 -6.04
CA ASP A 64 28.67 -25.00 -5.31
C ASP A 64 28.83 -24.15 -4.06
N GLU A 65 30.00 -24.20 -3.41
CA GLU A 65 30.31 -23.31 -2.28
C GLU A 65 30.42 -21.86 -2.74
N LEU A 66 31.07 -21.60 -3.85
CA LEU A 66 31.13 -20.27 -4.45
C LEU A 66 29.75 -19.78 -4.85
N ARG A 67 28.95 -20.65 -5.48
CA ARG A 67 27.59 -20.34 -5.96
C ARG A 67 26.66 -20.01 -4.80
N ALA A 68 26.74 -20.69 -3.68
CA ALA A 68 25.94 -20.44 -2.50
C ALA A 68 26.07 -18.99 -1.96
N ASN A 69 27.21 -18.35 -2.19
CA ASN A 69 27.50 -16.99 -1.76
C ASN A 69 27.52 -15.97 -2.90
N ALA A 70 26.98 -16.35 -4.06
CA ALA A 70 26.97 -15.55 -5.27
C ALA A 70 25.53 -15.17 -5.69
N ALA A 71 25.27 -13.91 -5.94
CA ALA A 71 24.08 -13.53 -6.71
C ALA A 71 24.39 -13.78 -8.21
N VAL A 72 24.02 -14.93 -8.71
CA VAL A 72 24.33 -15.38 -10.08
C VAL A 72 23.37 -14.73 -11.07
N ARG A 73 23.89 -14.12 -12.12
CA ARG A 73 23.08 -13.49 -13.15
C ARG A 73 22.36 -14.53 -14.03
N VAL A 74 21.04 -14.58 -13.95
CA VAL A 74 20.19 -15.49 -14.74
C VAL A 74 19.40 -14.79 -15.85
N GLY A 75 19.38 -13.46 -15.87
CA GLY A 75 18.67 -12.68 -16.89
C GLY A 75 19.07 -11.20 -16.91
N LYS A 76 18.33 -10.40 -17.69
CA LYS A 76 18.53 -8.95 -17.74
C LYS A 76 18.07 -8.33 -16.42
N ARG A 77 19.04 -7.92 -15.55
CA ARG A 77 18.80 -7.37 -14.21
C ARG A 77 18.09 -8.34 -13.25
N ILE A 78 18.17 -9.66 -13.50
CA ILE A 78 17.63 -10.70 -12.64
C ILE A 78 18.79 -11.59 -12.21
N TYR A 79 18.83 -11.90 -10.93
CA TYR A 79 19.85 -12.70 -10.27
C TYR A 79 19.19 -13.80 -9.44
N GLU A 80 19.85 -14.93 -9.32
CA GLU A 80 19.50 -15.99 -8.39
C GLU A 80 20.50 -15.99 -7.24
N LEU A 81 20.00 -15.98 -6.00
CA LEU A 81 20.80 -16.10 -4.78
C LEU A 81 20.12 -17.09 -3.85
N ARG A 82 20.79 -18.21 -3.56
CA ARG A 82 20.30 -19.26 -2.65
C ARG A 82 18.87 -19.72 -2.99
N GLY A 83 18.54 -19.85 -4.28
CA GLY A 83 17.24 -20.26 -4.79
C GLY A 83 16.19 -19.15 -4.90
N GLU A 84 16.48 -17.94 -4.43
CA GLU A 84 15.59 -16.78 -4.57
C GLU A 84 15.95 -15.95 -5.80
N LEU A 85 14.92 -15.54 -6.56
CA LEU A 85 15.09 -14.60 -7.67
C LEU A 85 14.96 -13.16 -7.17
N VAL A 86 15.99 -12.37 -7.41
CA VAL A 86 16.07 -10.97 -7.00
C VAL A 86 16.42 -10.05 -8.16
N THR A 87 16.06 -8.78 -8.07
CA THR A 87 16.42 -7.78 -9.08
C THR A 87 17.76 -7.12 -8.76
N ALA A 88 18.32 -6.42 -9.76
CA ALA A 88 19.58 -5.67 -9.55
C ALA A 88 19.45 -4.60 -8.45
N GLU A 89 18.25 -4.12 -8.16
CA GLU A 89 17.96 -3.15 -7.10
C GLU A 89 18.05 -3.75 -5.69
N PHE A 90 17.91 -5.06 -5.58
CA PHE A 90 18.11 -5.79 -4.33
C PHE A 90 19.60 -5.88 -3.97
N LEU A 91 20.48 -5.76 -4.95
CA LEU A 91 21.92 -5.76 -4.77
C LEU A 91 22.43 -4.34 -4.49
N ALA A 92 23.46 -4.24 -3.65
CA ALA A 92 24.01 -2.98 -3.18
C ALA A 92 25.01 -2.29 -4.14
N ASN A 93 25.20 -2.81 -5.35
CA ASN A 93 26.08 -2.19 -6.35
C ASN A 93 25.58 -0.77 -6.73
N PRO A 94 26.46 0.20 -6.92
CA PRO A 94 27.95 0.14 -6.97
C PRO A 94 28.66 0.54 -5.64
N TYR A 95 28.18 0.12 -4.51
CA TYR A 95 28.78 0.46 -3.23
C TYR A 95 29.79 -0.60 -2.76
N THR A 96 30.90 -0.15 -2.15
CA THR A 96 31.71 -0.99 -1.27
C THR A 96 31.13 -0.92 0.14
N ILE A 97 30.69 -2.05 0.66
CA ILE A 97 30.00 -2.13 1.95
C ILE A 97 30.81 -3.00 2.90
N PHE A 98 30.96 -2.55 4.14
CA PHE A 98 31.73 -3.27 5.14
C PHE A 98 31.35 -2.88 6.57
N CYS A 99 31.64 -3.78 7.51
CA CYS A 99 31.65 -3.47 8.93
C CYS A 99 33.10 -3.14 9.37
N PRO A 100 33.36 -1.95 9.93
CA PRO A 100 34.69 -1.59 10.35
C PRO A 100 35.24 -2.49 11.50
N ALA A 101 34.36 -3.00 12.36
CA ALA A 101 34.74 -3.91 13.42
C ALA A 101 35.15 -5.30 12.88
N CYS A 102 34.34 -5.84 11.90
CA CYS A 102 34.76 -7.07 11.21
C CYS A 102 36.11 -6.92 10.52
N LEU A 103 36.34 -5.78 9.83
CA LEU A 103 37.65 -5.57 9.19
C LEU A 103 38.81 -5.43 10.21
N ALA A 104 38.55 -4.88 11.40
CA ALA A 104 39.55 -4.82 12.45
C ALA A 104 39.89 -6.21 13.01
N GLU A 105 38.93 -7.11 13.15
CA GLU A 105 39.14 -8.52 13.50
C GLU A 105 39.89 -9.26 12.39
N ASP A 106 39.44 -9.12 11.14
CA ASP A 106 40.10 -9.70 9.95
C ASP A 106 41.56 -9.25 9.82
N ASP A 107 41.89 -8.00 10.18
CA ASP A 107 43.24 -7.47 10.19
C ASP A 107 44.17 -8.18 11.22
N LEU A 108 43.61 -8.64 12.36
CA LEU A 108 44.35 -9.44 13.33
C LEU A 108 44.68 -10.84 12.79
N GLU A 109 43.81 -11.39 11.97
CA GLU A 109 44.02 -12.66 11.28
C GLU A 109 44.85 -12.52 9.99
N GLY A 110 45.21 -11.30 9.63
CA GLY A 110 46.07 -10.98 8.45
C GLY A 110 45.33 -10.97 7.11
N THR A 111 44.01 -11.17 7.10
CA THR A 111 43.23 -11.23 5.83
C THR A 111 41.81 -10.71 5.98
N ARG A 112 41.41 -9.77 5.15
CA ARG A 112 40.06 -9.20 5.13
C ARG A 112 39.13 -10.01 4.26
N LEU A 113 37.94 -10.27 4.77
CA LEU A 113 36.88 -10.99 4.08
C LEU A 113 35.72 -10.04 3.68
N GLY A 114 35.36 -10.01 2.40
CA GLY A 114 34.17 -9.37 1.92
C GLY A 114 32.98 -10.33 2.04
N ARG A 115 32.12 -10.12 3.04
CA ARG A 115 31.01 -11.02 3.32
C ARG A 115 29.95 -10.91 2.23
N TRP A 116 29.40 -12.05 1.81
CA TRP A 116 28.41 -12.12 0.72
C TRP A 116 27.15 -11.31 1.02
N GLU A 117 26.70 -11.29 2.28
CA GLU A 117 25.51 -10.57 2.71
C GLU A 117 25.63 -9.03 2.53
N TRP A 118 26.86 -8.50 2.57
CA TRP A 118 27.10 -7.07 2.35
C TRP A 118 26.78 -6.61 0.93
N ALA A 119 26.65 -7.55 -0.01
CA ALA A 119 26.19 -7.25 -1.36
C ALA A 119 24.68 -6.97 -1.45
N LEU A 120 23.93 -7.14 -0.37
CA LEU A 120 22.49 -6.92 -0.33
C LEU A 120 22.15 -5.51 0.14
N SER A 121 21.27 -4.81 -0.60
CA SER A 121 20.89 -3.43 -0.27
C SER A 121 20.14 -3.31 1.05
N ILE A 122 19.45 -4.37 1.46
CA ILE A 122 18.69 -4.45 2.71
C ILE A 122 19.59 -4.66 3.94
N VAL A 123 20.79 -5.22 3.77
CA VAL A 123 21.74 -5.44 4.88
C VAL A 123 22.40 -4.12 5.20
N ARG A 124 21.99 -3.51 6.31
CA ARG A 124 22.42 -2.17 6.75
C ARG A 124 23.10 -2.20 8.11
N THR A 125 22.95 -3.27 8.85
CA THR A 125 23.51 -3.45 10.20
C THR A 125 24.32 -4.75 10.24
N CYS A 126 25.50 -4.70 10.81
CA CYS A 126 26.30 -5.89 11.06
C CYS A 126 25.67 -6.72 12.18
N HIS A 127 25.32 -7.98 11.90
CA HIS A 127 24.73 -8.89 12.89
C HIS A 127 25.72 -9.34 13.99
N ARG A 128 27.04 -9.20 13.75
CA ARG A 128 28.09 -9.57 14.74
C ARG A 128 28.41 -8.45 15.71
N HIS A 129 28.24 -7.19 15.28
CA HIS A 129 28.73 -6.03 16.02
C HIS A 129 27.66 -5.02 16.38
N ASP A 130 26.43 -5.19 15.93
CA ASP A 130 25.30 -4.27 16.15
C ASP A 130 25.63 -2.80 15.84
N ILE A 131 26.33 -2.58 14.72
CA ILE A 131 26.66 -1.27 14.20
C ILE A 131 26.25 -1.14 12.73
N PRO A 132 25.91 0.09 12.25
CA PRO A 132 25.64 0.33 10.85
C PRO A 132 26.84 -0.06 9.96
N LEU A 133 26.55 -0.68 8.81
CA LEU A 133 27.55 -0.91 7.78
C LEU A 133 27.93 0.42 7.11
N VAL A 134 29.24 0.60 6.89
CA VAL A 134 29.75 1.72 6.12
C VAL A 134 29.49 1.46 4.63
N ARG A 135 28.96 2.46 3.92
CA ARG A 135 28.66 2.41 2.50
C ARG A 135 29.47 3.47 1.75
N GLN A 136 30.42 3.03 0.95
CA GLN A 136 31.24 3.91 0.12
C GLN A 136 30.81 3.80 -1.34
N ALA A 137 30.34 4.92 -1.91
CA ALA A 137 29.96 4.96 -3.31
C ALA A 137 31.20 4.74 -4.22
N GLN A 138 31.03 3.86 -5.19
CA GLN A 138 32.03 3.67 -6.24
C GLN A 138 31.69 4.58 -7.41
N VAL A 139 32.49 5.61 -7.60
CA VAL A 139 32.23 6.65 -8.61
C VAL A 139 32.62 6.20 -10.01
N THR A 140 33.72 5.44 -10.12
CA THR A 140 34.24 4.96 -11.40
C THR A 140 34.66 3.50 -11.32
N TRP A 141 34.53 2.81 -12.46
CA TRP A 141 35.11 1.48 -12.61
C TRP A 141 36.66 1.58 -12.59
N ASP A 142 37.31 0.74 -11.81
CA ASP A 142 38.76 0.62 -11.76
C ASP A 142 39.20 -0.83 -11.54
N ASP A 143 40.53 -1.07 -11.60
CA ASP A 143 41.10 -2.40 -11.43
C ASP A 143 41.04 -2.96 -9.98
N ASN A 144 40.48 -2.21 -9.04
CA ASN A 144 40.31 -2.65 -7.67
C ASN A 144 39.05 -3.44 -7.43
N LEU A 145 38.02 -3.29 -8.32
CA LEU A 145 36.68 -3.84 -8.11
C LEU A 145 36.22 -3.62 -6.65
N HIS A 146 35.79 -4.66 -5.95
CA HIS A 146 35.42 -4.59 -4.53
C HIS A 146 36.50 -5.14 -3.59
N CYS A 147 37.79 -5.04 -3.97
CA CYS A 147 38.92 -5.48 -3.13
C CYS A 147 39.03 -4.59 -1.90
N LEU A 148 38.69 -5.13 -0.72
CA LEU A 148 38.64 -4.39 0.54
C LEU A 148 39.97 -3.81 0.96
N ASP A 149 41.10 -4.54 0.71
CA ASP A 149 42.43 -4.01 1.02
C ASP A 149 42.78 -2.72 0.28
N ARG A 150 42.19 -2.52 -0.89
CA ARG A 150 42.40 -1.35 -1.75
C ARG A 150 41.32 -0.26 -1.56
N ARG A 151 40.09 -0.69 -1.39
CA ARG A 151 38.94 0.22 -1.22
C ARG A 151 38.85 0.82 0.17
N VAL A 152 39.34 0.09 1.18
CA VAL A 152 39.37 0.50 2.58
C VAL A 152 40.80 0.39 3.07
N PRO A 153 41.69 1.36 2.74
CA PRO A 153 43.08 1.31 3.14
C PRO A 153 43.29 1.53 4.64
N GLU A 154 42.30 2.07 5.34
CA GLU A 154 42.34 2.36 6.76
C GLU A 154 42.54 1.08 7.58
N ARG A 155 43.44 1.16 8.56
CA ARG A 155 43.77 0.07 9.47
C ARG A 155 44.02 0.61 10.89
N GLY A 156 44.07 -0.28 11.86
CA GLY A 156 44.48 0.02 13.23
C GLY A 156 43.65 1.16 13.86
N GLU A 157 44.33 2.26 14.21
CA GLU A 157 43.70 3.37 14.94
C GLU A 157 42.60 4.08 14.17
N LYS A 158 42.73 4.22 12.85
CA LYS A 158 41.68 4.84 12.01
C LYS A 158 40.38 4.01 11.97
N LEU A 159 40.51 2.67 11.88
CA LEU A 159 39.36 1.79 11.99
C LEU A 159 38.73 1.85 13.39
N ARG A 160 39.54 1.86 14.45
CA ARG A 160 39.03 2.01 15.82
C ARG A 160 38.31 3.33 16.03
N ALA A 161 38.77 4.42 15.44
CA ALA A 161 38.03 5.71 15.47
C ALA A 161 36.70 5.63 14.78
N THR A 162 36.58 4.95 13.61
CA THR A 162 35.35 4.72 12.94
C THR A 162 34.37 3.87 13.74
N ILE A 163 34.87 2.82 14.40
CA ILE A 163 34.09 1.95 15.30
C ILE A 163 33.53 2.76 16.49
N ALA A 164 34.42 3.56 17.12
CA ALA A 164 34.06 4.37 18.27
C ALA A 164 33.02 5.47 17.96
N ALA A 165 33.02 5.96 16.71
CA ALA A 165 32.02 6.93 16.23
C ALA A 165 30.70 6.30 15.83
N ALA A 166 30.64 4.98 15.63
CA ALA A 166 29.43 4.29 15.23
C ALA A 166 28.44 4.19 16.41
N HIS A 167 27.17 4.45 16.16
CA HIS A 167 26.12 4.20 17.14
C HIS A 167 25.72 2.71 17.13
N LEU A 168 25.35 2.19 18.29
CA LEU A 168 24.82 0.83 18.38
C LEU A 168 23.43 0.78 17.74
N ARG A 169 23.21 -0.22 16.90
CA ARG A 169 21.95 -0.48 16.23
C ARG A 169 21.78 -1.98 16.04
N THR A 170 20.76 -2.55 16.67
CA THR A 170 20.40 -3.96 16.45
C THR A 170 19.99 -4.20 15.01
N VAL A 171 20.09 -5.44 14.55
CA VAL A 171 19.58 -5.84 13.22
C VAL A 171 18.07 -5.55 13.11
N SER A 172 17.63 -5.05 11.97
CA SER A 172 16.20 -4.81 11.76
C SER A 172 15.47 -6.13 11.51
N PRO A 173 14.20 -6.27 11.99
CA PRO A 173 13.43 -7.49 11.76
C PRO A 173 13.26 -7.82 10.27
N LEU A 174 13.23 -6.81 9.39
CA LEU A 174 13.19 -7.05 7.95
C LEU A 174 14.50 -7.61 7.41
N GLN A 175 15.64 -7.08 7.84
CA GLN A 175 16.95 -7.62 7.47
C GLN A 175 17.11 -9.06 7.97
N ASP A 176 16.73 -9.32 9.21
CA ASP A 176 16.76 -10.64 9.82
C ASP A 176 15.90 -11.65 9.05
N TYR A 177 14.65 -11.27 8.74
CA TYR A 177 13.75 -12.06 7.88
C TYR A 177 14.40 -12.42 6.54
N VAL A 178 15.04 -11.46 5.87
CA VAL A 178 15.66 -11.68 4.56
C VAL A 178 16.82 -12.67 4.66
N LEU A 179 17.68 -12.52 5.65
CA LEU A 179 18.83 -13.42 5.83
C LEU A 179 18.36 -14.83 6.21
N LEU A 180 17.43 -14.98 7.15
CA LEU A 180 16.84 -16.27 7.51
C LEU A 180 16.15 -16.96 6.34
N ARG A 181 15.42 -16.23 5.51
CA ARG A 181 14.78 -16.78 4.32
C ARG A 181 15.80 -17.25 3.29
N LEU A 182 16.90 -16.53 3.08
CA LEU A 182 18.02 -16.97 2.22
C LEU A 182 18.73 -18.21 2.78
N GLU A 183 18.59 -18.51 4.06
CA GLU A 183 19.06 -19.74 4.70
C GLU A 183 18.01 -20.87 4.64
N GLY A 184 16.84 -20.65 4.02
CA GLY A 184 15.77 -21.62 3.88
C GLY A 184 14.78 -21.68 5.04
N ASN A 185 14.83 -20.71 5.96
CA ASN A 185 13.88 -20.63 7.07
C ASN A 185 12.55 -20.01 6.62
N ALA A 186 11.44 -20.53 7.13
CA ALA A 186 10.12 -19.97 6.91
C ALA A 186 9.90 -18.71 7.76
N GLY A 187 9.23 -17.72 7.21
CA GLY A 187 8.85 -16.48 7.86
C GLY A 187 7.34 -16.23 7.89
N PRO A 188 6.91 -14.97 7.98
CA PRO A 188 5.50 -14.61 7.92
C PRO A 188 4.85 -15.01 6.59
N LYS A 189 3.73 -15.71 6.64
CA LYS A 189 3.07 -16.33 5.47
C LYS A 189 2.85 -15.39 4.29
N TRP A 190 2.43 -14.16 4.55
CA TRP A 190 2.18 -13.18 3.48
C TRP A 190 3.47 -12.77 2.78
N LEU A 191 4.55 -12.57 3.55
CA LEU A 191 5.87 -12.23 3.00
C LEU A 191 6.44 -13.41 2.19
N ASP A 192 6.31 -14.63 2.70
CA ASP A 192 6.81 -15.84 2.02
C ASP A 192 6.04 -16.18 0.74
N ALA A 193 4.78 -15.74 0.64
CA ALA A 193 3.99 -15.87 -0.58
C ALA A 193 4.40 -14.90 -1.71
N GLN A 194 5.25 -13.92 -1.42
CA GLN A 194 5.82 -12.97 -2.39
C GLN A 194 7.21 -13.43 -2.81
N THR A 195 7.73 -12.91 -3.94
CA THR A 195 9.18 -13.01 -4.16
C THR A 195 9.92 -12.21 -3.08
N LEU A 196 11.17 -12.58 -2.80
CA LEU A 196 11.96 -11.90 -1.77
C LEU A 196 12.08 -10.39 -2.04
N ASP A 197 12.26 -10.01 -3.29
CA ASP A 197 12.34 -8.61 -3.73
C ASP A 197 11.01 -7.88 -3.52
N GLN A 198 9.87 -8.50 -3.84
CA GLN A 198 8.55 -7.94 -3.62
C GLN A 198 8.26 -7.75 -2.11
N ALA A 199 8.53 -8.78 -1.31
CA ALA A 199 8.33 -8.75 0.14
C ALA A 199 9.13 -7.61 0.80
N THR A 200 10.42 -7.53 0.47
CA THR A 200 11.34 -6.50 0.99
C THR A 200 10.89 -5.09 0.58
N ARG A 201 10.63 -4.91 -0.71
CA ARG A 201 10.26 -3.62 -1.28
C ARG A 201 8.90 -3.12 -0.77
N ALA A 202 7.91 -4.01 -0.69
CA ALA A 202 6.60 -3.69 -0.14
C ALA A 202 6.72 -3.20 1.32
N THR A 203 7.51 -3.92 2.12
CA THR A 203 7.74 -3.60 3.53
C THR A 203 8.44 -2.24 3.69
N GLU A 204 9.53 -1.98 2.97
CA GLU A 204 10.23 -0.70 3.05
C GLU A 204 9.34 0.47 2.60
N LEU A 205 8.64 0.33 1.48
CA LEU A 205 7.78 1.40 0.96
C LEU A 205 6.60 1.71 1.90
N LEU A 206 5.97 0.67 2.47
CA LEU A 206 4.93 0.86 3.48
C LEU A 206 5.49 1.57 4.72
N GLY A 207 6.67 1.14 5.17
CA GLY A 207 7.35 1.78 6.29
C GLY A 207 7.72 3.24 6.03
N VAL A 208 8.16 3.58 4.82
CA VAL A 208 8.40 5.00 4.43
C VAL A 208 7.12 5.82 4.52
N LEU A 209 6.00 5.27 4.02
CA LEU A 209 4.70 5.95 4.12
C LEU A 209 4.29 6.20 5.57
N VAL A 210 4.45 5.20 6.43
CA VAL A 210 4.01 5.27 7.83
C VAL A 210 4.92 6.17 8.67
N ALA A 211 6.26 6.05 8.53
CA ALA A 211 7.24 6.77 9.32
C ALA A 211 7.43 8.22 8.86
N PHE A 212 7.47 8.46 7.55
CA PHE A 212 7.83 9.77 6.99
C PHE A 212 6.68 10.48 6.27
N GLY A 213 5.58 9.75 6.03
CA GLY A 213 4.39 10.29 5.39
C GLY A 213 4.43 10.32 3.86
N PRO A 214 3.30 10.73 3.22
CA PRO A 214 3.11 10.59 1.78
C PRO A 214 3.97 11.53 0.93
N LYS A 215 4.48 12.62 1.48
CA LYS A 215 5.26 13.64 0.77
C LYS A 215 6.76 13.33 0.71
N GLN A 216 7.23 12.27 1.40
CA GLN A 216 8.64 11.91 1.43
C GLN A 216 9.15 11.57 0.04
N LYS A 217 10.33 12.09 -0.32
CA LYS A 217 11.01 11.74 -1.56
C LYS A 217 11.98 10.59 -1.31
N LEU A 218 11.79 9.47 -1.98
CA LEU A 218 12.60 8.26 -1.80
C LEU A 218 14.11 8.47 -2.00
N PRO A 219 14.57 9.28 -3.00
CA PRO A 219 16.01 9.51 -3.19
C PRO A 219 16.69 10.34 -2.09
N GLU A 220 15.94 11.00 -1.22
CA GLU A 220 16.46 11.80 -0.12
C GLU A 220 16.66 10.98 1.17
N LEU A 221 16.20 9.72 1.19
CA LEU A 221 16.33 8.83 2.34
C LEU A 221 17.76 8.31 2.50
N THR A 222 18.26 8.40 3.71
CA THR A 222 19.55 7.83 4.11
C THR A 222 19.43 6.32 4.35
N SER A 223 20.57 5.65 4.57
CA SER A 223 20.59 4.25 4.98
C SER A 223 19.88 4.01 6.32
N ASP A 224 19.99 4.96 7.24
CA ASP A 224 19.34 4.88 8.55
C ASP A 224 17.84 5.11 8.46
N ASP A 225 17.39 6.03 7.59
CA ASP A 225 15.96 6.22 7.32
C ASP A 225 15.34 4.96 6.70
N LEU A 226 16.05 4.29 5.79
CA LEU A 226 15.59 3.05 5.20
C LEU A 226 15.59 1.87 6.20
N ASP A 227 16.55 1.82 7.14
CA ASP A 227 16.52 0.84 8.24
C ASP A 227 15.29 1.08 9.14
N HIS A 228 15.04 2.34 9.51
CA HIS A 228 13.86 2.72 10.28
C HIS A 228 12.55 2.40 9.54
N ALA A 229 12.49 2.70 8.24
CA ALA A 229 11.34 2.33 7.41
C ALA A 229 11.14 0.82 7.36
N GLY A 230 12.21 0.03 7.19
CA GLY A 230 12.16 -1.43 7.21
C GLY A 230 11.57 -1.98 8.51
N ARG A 231 11.99 -1.45 9.66
CA ARG A 231 11.44 -1.80 10.99
C ARG A 231 9.96 -1.48 11.08
N THR A 232 9.59 -0.22 10.80
CA THR A 232 8.21 0.24 10.85
C THR A 232 7.30 -0.54 9.90
N GLY A 233 7.76 -0.79 8.68
CA GLY A 233 6.98 -1.55 7.70
C GLY A 233 6.77 -3.00 8.09
N PHE A 234 7.80 -3.64 8.69
CA PHE A 234 7.74 -5.04 9.12
C PHE A 234 6.72 -5.28 10.24
N GLU A 235 6.48 -4.31 11.12
CA GLU A 235 5.43 -4.38 12.15
C GLU A 235 4.04 -4.64 11.54
N PHE A 236 3.80 -4.17 10.32
CA PHE A 236 2.55 -4.34 9.60
C PHE A 236 2.58 -5.54 8.65
N THR A 237 3.61 -5.64 7.81
CA THR A 237 3.67 -6.69 6.77
C THR A 237 3.86 -8.09 7.35
N SER A 238 4.50 -8.24 8.52
CA SER A 238 4.59 -9.52 9.23
C SER A 238 3.24 -10.08 9.67
N ARG A 239 2.23 -9.22 9.86
CA ARG A 239 0.84 -9.61 10.15
C ARG A 239 0.01 -9.84 8.88
N GLY A 240 0.63 -9.76 7.71
CA GLY A 240 -0.01 -9.97 6.42
C GLY A 240 -0.99 -8.88 6.02
N GLU A 241 -2.02 -9.26 5.26
CA GLU A 241 -3.00 -8.31 4.70
C GLU A 241 -3.69 -7.45 5.78
N GLU A 242 -4.02 -8.04 6.93
CA GLU A 242 -4.68 -7.33 8.03
C GLU A 242 -3.82 -6.15 8.52
N GLY A 243 -2.53 -6.39 8.80
CA GLY A 243 -1.63 -5.33 9.22
C GLY A 243 -1.42 -4.26 8.15
N ILE A 244 -1.28 -4.66 6.89
CA ILE A 244 -1.13 -3.71 5.77
C ILE A 244 -2.38 -2.82 5.65
N ARG A 245 -3.59 -3.40 5.71
CA ARG A 245 -4.84 -2.64 5.68
C ARG A 245 -4.93 -1.66 6.84
N GLU A 246 -4.60 -2.09 8.05
CA GLU A 246 -4.56 -1.23 9.24
C GLU A 246 -3.68 0.02 9.02
N ALA A 247 -2.45 -0.16 8.50
CA ALA A 247 -1.54 0.93 8.20
C ALA A 247 -2.10 1.89 7.14
N LEU A 248 -2.67 1.36 6.06
CA LEU A 248 -3.24 2.15 4.96
C LEU A 248 -4.49 2.92 5.39
N GLU A 249 -5.38 2.29 6.15
CA GLU A 249 -6.57 2.94 6.70
C GLU A 249 -6.22 4.01 7.76
N ALA A 250 -5.19 3.75 8.59
CA ALA A 250 -4.67 4.76 9.51
C ALA A 250 -4.13 5.98 8.75
N GLN A 251 -3.48 5.76 7.61
CA GLN A 251 -3.02 6.85 6.75
C GLN A 251 -4.18 7.60 6.11
N PHE A 252 -5.25 6.90 5.73
CA PHE A 252 -6.48 7.53 5.22
C PHE A 252 -7.14 8.42 6.30
N ARG A 253 -7.24 7.93 7.55
CA ARG A 253 -7.80 8.70 8.68
C ARG A 253 -6.99 9.95 9.03
N LYS A 254 -5.69 9.99 8.75
CA LYS A 254 -4.84 11.17 8.94
C LYS A 254 -5.06 12.26 7.89
N PHE A 255 -5.81 11.96 6.83
CA PHE A 255 -6.06 12.94 5.78
C PHE A 255 -6.95 14.07 6.30
N ASP A 256 -6.45 15.30 6.21
CA ASP A 256 -7.18 16.49 6.64
C ASP A 256 -8.09 16.98 5.50
N ASP A 257 -9.39 17.09 5.79
CA ASP A 257 -10.41 17.60 4.87
C ASP A 257 -10.12 19.05 4.41
N ALA A 258 -9.43 19.84 5.22
CA ALA A 258 -8.96 21.17 4.83
C ALA A 258 -7.98 21.13 3.65
N SER A 259 -7.33 20.01 3.42
CA SER A 259 -6.46 19.76 2.26
C SER A 259 -7.23 19.58 0.94
N GLY A 260 -8.56 19.59 0.96
CA GLY A 260 -9.46 19.46 -0.18
C GLY A 260 -9.83 18.00 -0.50
N THR A 261 -10.30 17.73 -1.72
CA THR A 261 -10.78 16.40 -2.10
C THR A 261 -9.70 15.33 -1.94
N PRO A 262 -10.00 14.20 -1.24
CA PRO A 262 -9.09 13.08 -1.11
C PRO A 262 -8.81 12.43 -2.48
N GLY A 263 -7.57 11.99 -2.64
CA GLY A 263 -7.16 11.27 -3.83
C GLY A 263 -6.00 10.34 -3.48
N ALA A 264 -5.89 9.20 -4.16
CA ALA A 264 -4.90 8.19 -3.85
C ALA A 264 -3.46 8.75 -3.77
N ARG A 265 -3.08 9.66 -4.69
CA ARG A 265 -1.76 10.31 -4.67
C ARG A 265 -1.56 11.28 -3.52
N LYS A 266 -2.62 11.94 -3.04
CA LYS A 266 -2.51 12.85 -1.90
C LYS A 266 -2.36 12.10 -0.58
N ILE A 267 -3.06 10.99 -0.43
CA ILE A 267 -3.10 10.19 0.78
C ILE A 267 -1.89 9.28 0.89
N PHE A 268 -1.56 8.57 -0.19
CA PHE A 268 -0.52 7.54 -0.20
C PHE A 268 0.78 7.97 -0.90
N GLY A 269 0.81 9.12 -1.54
CA GLY A 269 1.95 9.86 -2.09
C GLY A 269 3.10 9.02 -2.65
N CYS A 270 4.23 8.99 -1.94
CA CYS A 270 5.43 8.26 -2.34
C CYS A 270 5.17 6.76 -2.56
N PHE A 271 4.37 6.15 -1.69
CA PHE A 271 3.99 4.74 -1.76
C PHE A 271 3.18 4.44 -3.04
N TYR A 272 2.10 5.22 -3.28
CA TYR A 272 1.31 5.08 -4.51
C TYR A 272 2.15 5.29 -5.77
N ASN A 273 2.99 6.33 -5.79
CA ASN A 273 3.82 6.65 -6.95
C ASN A 273 4.87 5.58 -7.23
N ALA A 274 5.47 5.00 -6.19
CA ALA A 274 6.44 3.91 -6.35
C ALA A 274 5.79 2.66 -6.95
N LEU A 275 4.57 2.29 -6.51
CA LEU A 275 3.84 1.14 -7.05
C LEU A 275 3.27 1.38 -8.45
N ALA A 276 2.84 2.62 -8.76
CA ALA A 276 2.21 2.95 -10.05
C ALA A 276 3.20 3.21 -11.19
N HIS A 277 4.41 3.70 -10.88
CA HIS A 277 5.33 4.26 -11.90
C HIS A 277 6.74 3.70 -11.85
N SER A 278 7.05 2.77 -10.95
CA SER A 278 8.39 2.19 -10.89
C SER A 278 8.70 1.38 -12.13
N LYS A 279 9.77 1.77 -12.85
CA LYS A 279 10.30 1.00 -13.99
C LYS A 279 10.96 -0.31 -13.53
N SER A 280 11.43 -0.35 -12.28
CA SER A 280 12.07 -1.50 -11.67
C SER A 280 11.08 -2.51 -11.11
N LEU A 281 9.90 -2.05 -10.66
CA LEU A 281 8.81 -2.88 -10.12
C LEU A 281 7.75 -3.12 -11.20
N LYS A 282 8.07 -3.92 -12.21
CA LYS A 282 7.07 -4.37 -13.19
C LYS A 282 5.93 -5.15 -12.51
N GLU A 283 6.27 -5.89 -11.45
CA GLU A 283 5.37 -6.71 -10.66
C GLU A 283 5.48 -6.30 -9.18
N PRO A 284 4.67 -5.32 -8.72
CA PRO A 284 4.76 -4.82 -7.35
C PRO A 284 4.29 -5.81 -6.27
N GLY A 285 3.79 -6.98 -6.67
CA GLY A 285 3.27 -7.99 -5.77
C GLY A 285 1.87 -7.68 -5.22
N ASP A 286 1.46 -8.47 -4.25
CA ASP A 286 0.11 -8.41 -3.67
C ASP A 286 -0.20 -7.09 -2.95
N ILE A 287 0.82 -6.36 -2.51
CA ILE A 287 0.66 -5.04 -1.87
C ILE A 287 -0.11 -4.05 -2.76
N ALA A 288 0.04 -4.15 -4.09
CA ALA A 288 -0.70 -3.29 -5.02
C ALA A 288 -2.18 -3.62 -5.11
N ARG A 289 -2.55 -4.91 -4.94
CA ARG A 289 -3.94 -5.35 -4.83
C ARG A 289 -4.57 -4.76 -3.57
N ILE A 290 -3.91 -4.93 -2.42
CA ILE A 290 -4.39 -4.45 -1.11
C ILE A 290 -4.58 -2.93 -1.14
N LEU A 291 -3.58 -2.18 -1.62
CA LEU A 291 -3.71 -0.72 -1.75
C LEU A 291 -4.87 -0.31 -2.66
N ARG A 292 -5.06 -1.01 -3.79
CA ARG A 292 -6.17 -0.73 -4.71
C ARG A 292 -7.52 -0.94 -4.04
N GLU A 293 -7.69 -2.02 -3.30
CA GLU A 293 -8.91 -2.32 -2.57
C GLU A 293 -9.21 -1.24 -1.53
N VAL A 294 -8.24 -0.88 -0.69
CA VAL A 294 -8.38 0.21 0.28
C VAL A 294 -8.76 1.54 -0.39
N ILE A 295 -8.16 1.86 -1.55
CA ILE A 295 -8.51 3.07 -2.30
C ILE A 295 -9.96 3.02 -2.78
N VAL A 296 -10.40 1.90 -3.36
CA VAL A 296 -11.73 1.74 -3.94
C VAL A 296 -12.82 1.68 -2.87
N GLU A 297 -12.50 1.17 -1.69
CA GLU A 297 -13.39 1.10 -0.53
C GLU A 297 -13.57 2.42 0.21
N ASN A 298 -12.65 3.39 0.03
CA ASN A 298 -12.67 4.64 0.78
C ASN A 298 -12.81 5.90 -0.09
N ILE A 299 -12.53 5.84 -1.40
CA ILE A 299 -12.55 7.01 -2.28
C ILE A 299 -13.61 6.84 -3.38
N ALA A 300 -14.53 7.79 -3.48
CA ALA A 300 -15.52 7.82 -4.54
C ALA A 300 -14.87 8.11 -5.90
N MET A 301 -14.91 7.12 -6.80
CA MET A 301 -14.31 7.21 -8.14
C MET A 301 -15.32 6.82 -9.23
N ALA A 302 -15.14 7.38 -10.44
CA ALA A 302 -15.97 7.03 -11.58
C ALA A 302 -15.59 5.65 -12.16
N THR A 303 -16.57 4.97 -12.76
CA THR A 303 -16.32 3.79 -13.60
C THR A 303 -15.29 4.11 -14.67
N GLY A 304 -14.39 3.17 -14.97
CA GLY A 304 -13.27 3.35 -15.91
C GLY A 304 -12.06 4.10 -15.36
N THR A 305 -12.10 4.62 -14.11
CA THR A 305 -10.91 5.22 -13.48
C THR A 305 -9.83 4.18 -13.30
N LYS A 306 -8.59 4.52 -13.71
CA LYS A 306 -7.44 3.63 -13.60
C LYS A 306 -6.76 3.78 -12.24
N VAL A 307 -6.69 2.70 -11.47
CA VAL A 307 -6.04 2.63 -10.16
C VAL A 307 -4.94 1.57 -10.19
N LEU A 308 -3.69 1.97 -10.01
CA LEU A 308 -2.52 1.08 -10.08
C LEU A 308 -2.54 0.17 -11.33
N GLY A 309 -2.80 0.78 -12.49
CA GLY A 309 -2.77 0.07 -13.77
C GLY A 309 -4.07 -0.66 -14.15
N ILE A 310 -5.03 -0.83 -13.25
CA ILE A 310 -6.28 -1.57 -13.49
C ILE A 310 -7.47 -0.61 -13.54
N ASN A 311 -8.32 -0.75 -14.54
CA ASN A 311 -9.55 0.03 -14.66
C ASN A 311 -10.59 -0.46 -13.65
N LEU A 312 -11.27 0.49 -12.98
CA LEU A 312 -12.39 0.19 -12.09
C LEU A 312 -13.59 -0.24 -12.95
N PRO A 313 -14.06 -1.50 -12.85
CA PRO A 313 -15.15 -2.00 -13.72
C PRO A 313 -16.47 -1.33 -13.41
N GLU A 314 -16.73 -1.05 -12.14
CA GLU A 314 -17.97 -0.41 -11.67
C GLU A 314 -17.67 0.52 -10.49
N ARG A 315 -18.55 1.48 -10.30
CA ARG A 315 -18.46 2.41 -9.16
C ARG A 315 -18.93 1.72 -7.89
N ARG A 316 -18.16 1.82 -6.80
CA ARG A 316 -18.53 1.31 -5.46
C ARG A 316 -19.06 2.41 -4.53
N LEU A 317 -18.56 3.62 -4.72
CA LEU A 317 -18.88 4.77 -3.88
C LEU A 317 -19.28 5.98 -4.70
N HIS A 318 -20.24 6.73 -4.21
CA HIS A 318 -20.62 8.06 -4.71
C HIS A 318 -20.21 9.16 -3.73
N THR A 319 -19.90 10.34 -4.26
CA THR A 319 -20.10 11.57 -3.49
C THR A 319 -21.57 11.98 -3.61
N VAL A 320 -22.08 12.81 -2.70
CA VAL A 320 -23.46 13.34 -2.79
C VAL A 320 -23.72 13.98 -4.16
N ALA A 321 -22.75 14.76 -4.66
CA ALA A 321 -22.86 15.42 -5.97
C ALA A 321 -22.94 14.43 -7.13
N SER A 322 -22.09 13.36 -7.11
CA SER A 322 -22.10 12.35 -8.18
C SER A 322 -23.36 11.48 -8.15
N LEU A 323 -23.90 11.17 -6.97
CA LEU A 323 -25.15 10.45 -6.79
C LEU A 323 -26.34 11.29 -7.26
N ALA A 324 -26.37 12.56 -6.86
CA ALA A 324 -27.40 13.50 -7.29
C ALA A 324 -27.47 13.66 -8.82
N LYS A 325 -26.28 13.76 -9.46
CA LYS A 325 -26.18 13.81 -10.93
C LYS A 325 -26.67 12.52 -11.58
N GLU A 326 -26.28 11.37 -11.07
CA GLU A 326 -26.72 10.07 -11.59
C GLU A 326 -28.25 9.90 -11.47
N GLN A 327 -28.80 10.29 -10.33
CA GLN A 327 -30.21 10.13 -10.03
C GLN A 327 -31.09 11.28 -10.54
N GLY A 328 -30.52 12.37 -11.07
CA GLY A 328 -31.27 13.54 -11.56
C GLY A 328 -32.01 14.28 -10.45
N VAL A 329 -31.44 14.37 -9.25
CA VAL A 329 -32.04 15.04 -8.08
C VAL A 329 -31.19 16.23 -7.63
N ASP A 330 -31.79 17.16 -6.88
CA ASP A 330 -31.04 18.29 -6.33
C ASP A 330 -30.02 17.82 -5.25
N PRO A 331 -28.73 18.18 -5.35
CA PRO A 331 -27.71 17.72 -4.41
C PRO A 331 -27.92 18.15 -2.97
N ARG A 332 -28.49 19.35 -2.74
CA ARG A 332 -28.73 19.87 -1.38
C ARG A 332 -29.87 19.09 -0.72
N THR A 333 -30.93 18.83 -1.47
CA THR A 333 -32.05 18.02 -0.99
C THR A 333 -31.60 16.60 -0.71
N LEU A 334 -30.82 15.97 -1.60
CA LEU A 334 -30.28 14.63 -1.39
C LEU A 334 -29.37 14.58 -0.16
N SER A 335 -28.52 15.58 0.05
CA SER A 335 -27.66 15.67 1.24
C SER A 335 -28.49 15.69 2.53
N ASN A 336 -29.55 16.48 2.59
CA ASN A 336 -30.42 16.53 3.76
C ASN A 336 -31.11 15.19 4.03
N VAL A 337 -31.54 14.51 2.99
CA VAL A 337 -32.16 13.18 3.08
C VAL A 337 -31.15 12.13 3.59
N LEU A 338 -29.93 12.13 3.08
CA LEU A 338 -28.87 11.22 3.51
C LEU A 338 -28.45 11.48 4.97
N VAL A 339 -28.43 12.75 5.41
CA VAL A 339 -28.22 13.11 6.83
C VAL A 339 -29.36 12.61 7.69
N ALA A 340 -30.61 12.85 7.27
CA ALA A 340 -31.80 12.39 8.01
C ALA A 340 -31.88 10.88 8.13
N ALA A 341 -31.41 10.16 7.10
CA ALA A 341 -31.30 8.70 7.10
C ALA A 341 -30.09 8.16 7.88
N GLY A 342 -29.23 9.02 8.43
CA GLY A 342 -28.04 8.62 9.17
C GLY A 342 -26.91 8.04 8.31
N VAL A 343 -26.96 8.22 6.99
CA VAL A 343 -25.96 7.68 6.04
C VAL A 343 -24.72 8.57 5.99
N ILE A 344 -24.90 9.86 6.09
CA ILE A 344 -23.80 10.83 6.17
C ILE A 344 -23.94 11.67 7.44
N PRO A 345 -22.83 12.09 8.06
CA PRO A 345 -22.87 12.95 9.22
C PRO A 345 -23.40 14.35 8.86
N ASP A 346 -23.90 15.05 9.87
CA ASP A 346 -24.20 16.47 9.73
C ASP A 346 -22.92 17.25 9.38
N ARG A 347 -22.98 18.11 8.37
CA ARG A 347 -21.82 18.83 7.82
C ARG A 347 -20.75 17.91 7.22
N ALA A 348 -21.17 16.78 6.62
CA ALA A 348 -20.23 15.93 5.88
C ALA A 348 -19.48 16.74 4.81
N PRO A 349 -18.18 16.52 4.63
CA PRO A 349 -17.43 17.17 3.56
C PRO A 349 -17.98 16.78 2.19
N ALA A 350 -17.82 17.63 1.19
CA ALA A 350 -18.37 17.43 -0.16
C ALA A 350 -17.92 16.11 -0.84
N HIS A 351 -16.79 15.56 -0.40
CA HIS A 351 -16.22 14.32 -0.89
C HIS A 351 -16.61 13.08 -0.07
N PHE A 352 -17.44 13.22 0.96
CA PHE A 352 -17.86 12.08 1.78
C PHE A 352 -18.40 10.95 0.89
N ALA A 353 -17.92 9.75 1.15
CA ALA A 353 -18.22 8.59 0.32
C ALA A 353 -19.50 7.89 0.80
N VAL A 354 -20.44 7.66 -0.13
CA VAL A 354 -21.70 6.98 0.10
C VAL A 354 -21.71 5.67 -0.71
N PRO A 355 -21.97 4.51 -0.10
CA PRO A 355 -22.10 3.25 -0.84
C PRO A 355 -23.19 3.35 -1.94
N VAL A 356 -22.87 2.84 -3.15
CA VAL A 356 -23.70 2.97 -4.33
C VAL A 356 -25.12 2.44 -4.09
N ASP A 357 -25.24 1.21 -3.59
CA ASP A 357 -26.56 0.57 -3.43
C ASP A 357 -27.43 1.30 -2.41
N HIS A 358 -26.85 1.65 -1.26
CA HIS A 358 -27.57 2.38 -0.21
C HIS A 358 -27.96 3.79 -0.66
N GLY A 359 -27.03 4.48 -1.35
CA GLY A 359 -27.31 5.81 -1.90
C GLY A 359 -28.42 5.80 -2.95
N ARG A 360 -28.41 4.81 -3.86
CA ARG A 360 -29.46 4.63 -4.89
C ARG A 360 -30.81 4.31 -4.29
N GLU A 361 -30.84 3.46 -3.27
CA GLU A 361 -32.08 3.13 -2.56
C GLU A 361 -32.72 4.37 -1.96
N ILE A 362 -31.96 5.19 -1.23
CA ILE A 362 -32.46 6.41 -0.61
C ILE A 362 -32.89 7.43 -1.65
N ALA A 363 -32.11 7.66 -2.70
CA ALA A 363 -32.47 8.57 -3.79
C ALA A 363 -33.73 8.09 -4.55
N GLY A 364 -33.86 6.77 -4.70
CA GLY A 364 -35.07 6.17 -5.29
C GLY A 364 -36.35 6.41 -4.45
N ARG A 365 -36.21 6.22 -3.12
CA ARG A 365 -37.30 6.56 -2.17
C ARG A 365 -37.68 8.05 -2.26
N MET A 366 -36.69 8.95 -2.30
CA MET A 366 -36.88 10.38 -2.45
C MET A 366 -37.68 10.73 -3.73
N LYS A 367 -37.40 10.07 -4.86
CA LYS A 367 -38.12 10.27 -6.12
C LYS A 367 -39.58 9.84 -6.06
N ARG A 368 -39.92 8.85 -5.23
CA ARG A 368 -41.27 8.32 -5.06
C ARG A 368 -42.09 9.12 -4.05
N THR A 369 -41.49 10.13 -3.39
CA THR A 369 -42.25 10.90 -2.39
C THR A 369 -43.19 11.91 -2.99
N VAL A 370 -44.33 12.07 -2.33
CA VAL A 370 -45.34 13.11 -2.59
C VAL A 370 -45.22 14.19 -1.53
N ASN A 371 -45.16 15.44 -1.96
CA ASN A 371 -45.12 16.56 -1.01
C ASN A 371 -46.47 16.68 -0.28
N VAL A 372 -46.45 16.78 1.04
CA VAL A 372 -47.64 16.90 1.89
C VAL A 372 -48.55 18.09 1.45
N ILE A 373 -47.92 19.18 0.94
CA ILE A 373 -48.68 20.33 0.44
C ILE A 373 -49.59 19.96 -0.77
N SER A 374 -49.19 18.97 -1.58
CA SER A 374 -49.98 18.51 -2.74
C SER A 374 -50.79 17.25 -2.46
N LEU A 375 -50.64 16.62 -1.32
CA LEU A 375 -51.21 15.32 -0.99
C LEU A 375 -52.73 15.35 -0.97
N TRP A 376 -53.35 16.46 -0.55
CA TRP A 376 -54.79 16.66 -0.59
C TRP A 376 -55.38 16.54 -2.00
N LYS A 377 -54.64 16.93 -3.03
CA LYS A 377 -55.05 16.77 -4.43
C LYS A 377 -55.00 15.31 -4.87
N GLU A 378 -53.93 14.57 -4.47
CA GLU A 378 -53.77 13.16 -4.83
C GLU A 378 -54.82 12.26 -4.13
N LEU A 379 -55.15 12.58 -2.88
CA LEU A 379 -56.16 11.87 -2.09
C LEU A 379 -57.60 12.36 -2.36
N ASN A 380 -57.73 13.39 -3.18
CA ASN A 380 -59.05 14.03 -3.45
C ASN A 380 -59.83 14.36 -2.15
N CYS A 381 -59.14 14.92 -1.14
CA CYS A 381 -59.69 15.26 0.17
C CYS A 381 -59.37 16.69 0.55
N THR A 382 -59.84 17.16 1.71
CA THR A 382 -59.50 18.47 2.24
C THR A 382 -58.18 18.43 3.01
N ARG A 383 -57.49 19.59 3.18
CA ARG A 383 -56.24 19.68 3.95
C ARG A 383 -56.38 19.20 5.41
N PRO A 384 -57.43 19.53 6.16
CA PRO A 384 -57.64 19.02 7.50
C PRO A 384 -57.67 17.48 7.57
N ILE A 385 -58.22 16.82 6.56
CA ILE A 385 -58.22 15.35 6.49
C ILE A 385 -56.78 14.83 6.33
N VAL A 386 -55.93 15.48 5.55
CA VAL A 386 -54.51 15.12 5.44
C VAL A 386 -53.80 15.23 6.79
N ASP A 387 -54.03 16.31 7.56
CA ASP A 387 -53.50 16.49 8.87
C ASP A 387 -53.96 15.37 9.83
N GLN A 388 -55.24 15.03 9.79
CA GLN A 388 -55.81 13.93 10.57
C GLN A 388 -55.23 12.56 10.21
N LEU A 389 -54.96 12.28 8.93
CA LEU A 389 -54.27 11.04 8.51
C LEU A 389 -52.87 10.90 9.14
N PHE A 390 -52.20 12.01 9.40
CA PHE A 390 -50.91 11.99 10.12
C PHE A 390 -51.10 11.80 11.62
N ASP A 391 -52.09 12.49 12.23
CA ASP A 391 -52.39 12.38 13.65
C ASP A 391 -52.80 10.96 14.03
N GLU A 392 -53.60 10.32 13.17
CA GLU A 392 -54.03 8.93 13.30
C GLU A 392 -52.96 7.90 12.85
N ARG A 393 -51.77 8.35 12.44
CA ARG A 393 -50.68 7.52 11.96
C ARG A 393 -51.03 6.59 10.79
N LEU A 394 -52.02 6.94 9.99
CA LEU A 394 -52.39 6.22 8.77
C LEU A 394 -51.42 6.53 7.63
N LEU A 395 -50.72 7.66 7.68
CA LEU A 395 -49.61 8.04 6.82
C LEU A 395 -48.47 8.53 7.72
N ASN A 396 -47.24 8.15 7.36
CA ASN A 396 -46.06 8.55 8.08
C ASN A 396 -45.29 9.63 7.30
N PRO A 397 -45.14 10.86 7.84
CA PRO A 397 -44.41 11.89 7.13
C PRO A 397 -42.91 11.62 7.18
N ILE A 398 -42.26 11.73 6.01
CA ILE A 398 -40.81 11.75 5.88
C ILE A 398 -40.33 13.20 6.01
N TYR A 399 -39.51 13.49 7.01
CA TYR A 399 -38.98 14.82 7.24
C TYR A 399 -37.61 14.96 6.57
N TYR A 400 -37.46 15.90 5.66
CA TYR A 400 -36.17 16.26 5.06
C TYR A 400 -35.64 17.55 5.68
N GLY A 401 -35.28 17.54 6.95
CA GLY A 401 -34.69 18.68 7.62
C GLY A 401 -34.66 18.53 9.13
N LYS A 402 -33.64 19.14 9.77
CA LYS A 402 -33.56 19.22 11.23
C LYS A 402 -34.49 20.33 11.75
N PRO A 403 -35.07 20.18 12.96
CA PRO A 403 -35.69 21.29 13.68
C PRO A 403 -34.69 22.44 13.80
N GLY A 404 -35.06 23.65 13.34
CA GLY A 404 -34.19 24.84 13.40
C GLY A 404 -33.43 25.20 12.13
N MET A 405 -33.43 24.39 11.08
CA MET A 405 -32.90 24.80 9.76
C MET A 405 -33.77 25.89 9.15
N LYS A 406 -33.16 27.03 8.80
CA LYS A 406 -33.78 28.09 8.01
C LYS A 406 -33.97 27.59 6.58
N GLY A 407 -35.12 27.07 6.25
CA GLY A 407 -35.51 26.59 4.92
C GLY A 407 -36.92 25.94 5.00
N ARG A 408 -37.62 25.86 3.90
CA ARG A 408 -38.92 25.16 3.85
C ARG A 408 -38.66 23.68 4.15
N THR A 409 -38.95 23.23 5.37
CA THR A 409 -39.04 21.83 5.75
C THR A 409 -40.15 21.21 4.93
N GLN A 410 -39.84 20.57 3.83
CA GLN A 410 -40.84 19.84 3.06
C GLN A 410 -41.11 18.51 3.75
N LYS A 411 -42.28 18.37 4.33
CA LYS A 411 -42.83 17.09 4.72
C LYS A 411 -43.25 16.38 3.44
N SER A 412 -42.86 15.15 3.26
CA SER A 412 -43.25 14.30 2.14
C SER A 412 -43.73 12.94 2.65
N VAL A 413 -44.47 12.22 1.85
CA VAL A 413 -45.00 10.86 2.14
C VAL A 413 -44.56 9.93 1.01
N ASP A 414 -44.28 8.68 1.31
CA ASP A 414 -44.00 7.69 0.29
C ASP A 414 -45.26 7.42 -0.54
N ARG A 415 -45.14 7.52 -1.86
CA ARG A 415 -46.25 7.26 -2.79
C ARG A 415 -46.80 5.84 -2.64
N GLU A 416 -45.98 4.87 -2.24
CA GLU A 416 -46.44 3.50 -1.98
C GLU A 416 -47.34 3.44 -0.73
N GLU A 417 -47.04 4.21 0.34
CA GLU A 417 -47.95 4.33 1.50
C GLU A 417 -49.28 4.93 1.12
N VAL A 418 -49.25 6.00 0.31
CA VAL A 418 -50.46 6.63 -0.22
C VAL A 418 -51.27 5.63 -1.04
N ALA A 419 -50.61 4.91 -1.95
CA ALA A 419 -51.28 3.91 -2.79
C ALA A 419 -51.88 2.76 -1.96
N LYS A 420 -51.18 2.29 -0.91
CA LYS A 420 -51.66 1.27 0.03
C LYS A 420 -52.92 1.77 0.80
N LEU A 421 -52.91 3.02 1.26
CA LEU A 421 -54.02 3.62 1.94
C LEU A 421 -55.24 3.71 1.01
N VAL A 422 -55.04 4.25 -0.21
CA VAL A 422 -56.09 4.35 -1.23
C VAL A 422 -56.64 2.96 -1.60
N GLY A 423 -55.76 1.97 -1.78
CA GLY A 423 -56.16 0.58 -2.03
C GLY A 423 -57.05 -0.03 -0.92
N LYS A 424 -56.68 0.23 0.37
CA LYS A 424 -57.53 -0.18 1.50
C LYS A 424 -58.90 0.51 1.50
N LEU A 425 -58.92 1.80 1.17
CA LEU A 425 -60.20 2.54 1.08
C LEU A 425 -61.08 2.01 -0.07
N HIS A 426 -60.48 1.72 -1.23
CA HIS A 426 -61.22 1.10 -2.33
C HIS A 426 -61.73 -0.32 -2.01
N ALA A 427 -60.93 -1.12 -1.33
CA ALA A 427 -61.36 -2.47 -0.92
C ALA A 427 -62.48 -2.47 0.12
N ALA A 428 -62.53 -1.41 0.94
CA ALA A 428 -63.60 -1.23 1.93
C ALA A 428 -64.85 -0.50 1.37
N ALA A 429 -64.75 0.10 0.16
CA ALA A 429 -65.84 0.79 -0.46
C ALA A 429 -66.86 -0.20 -1.01
N ALA A 430 -68.12 -0.08 -0.61
CA ALA A 430 -69.21 -0.82 -1.20
C ALA A 430 -69.59 -0.18 -2.56
N GLU A 431 -69.97 -1.00 -3.54
CA GLU A 431 -70.56 -0.49 -4.76
C GLU A 431 -71.91 0.24 -4.43
N LEU A 432 -71.91 1.52 -4.72
CA LEU A 432 -73.12 2.31 -4.56
C LEU A 432 -74.09 2.00 -5.73
N GLY A 433 -75.25 1.49 -5.42
CA GLY A 433 -76.32 1.32 -6.40
C GLY A 433 -76.80 2.66 -7.02
N SER A 434 -77.54 2.64 -8.09
CA SER A 434 -77.88 3.79 -8.94
C SER A 434 -78.76 4.89 -8.26
N GLU A 435 -79.15 4.71 -7.00
CA GLU A 435 -79.93 5.74 -6.25
C GLU A 435 -79.12 6.33 -5.09
N ILE A 436 -78.40 7.41 -5.37
CA ILE A 436 -77.64 8.20 -4.36
C ILE A 436 -78.52 9.34 -3.83
N VAL A 437 -79.76 9.07 -3.41
CA VAL A 437 -80.62 10.10 -2.81
C VAL A 437 -80.27 10.30 -1.34
N GLY A 438 -79.77 11.50 -1.00
CA GLY A 438 -79.48 11.90 0.38
C GLY A 438 -78.06 11.79 0.87
N LEU A 439 -77.13 11.16 0.11
CA LEU A 439 -75.72 11.12 0.46
C LEU A 439 -75.00 12.44 0.10
N VAL A 440 -74.16 12.89 0.95
CA VAL A 440 -73.32 14.06 0.72
C VAL A 440 -71.81 13.68 0.87
N PRO A 441 -70.92 14.29 0.09
CA PRO A 441 -69.47 14.09 0.30
C PRO A 441 -69.10 14.39 1.75
N VAL A 442 -68.17 13.62 2.32
CA VAL A 442 -67.66 13.77 3.72
C VAL A 442 -67.26 15.22 3.98
N SER A 443 -66.65 15.89 2.99
CA SER A 443 -66.26 17.29 3.09
C SER A 443 -67.41 18.29 3.26
N LYS A 444 -68.63 17.91 2.89
CA LYS A 444 -69.83 18.71 3.06
C LYS A 444 -70.71 18.20 4.18
N ALA A 445 -70.50 17.03 4.67
CA ALA A 445 -71.28 16.43 5.73
C ALA A 445 -71.18 17.21 7.03
N ALA A 446 -69.96 17.60 7.42
CA ALA A 446 -69.68 18.39 8.63
C ALA A 446 -70.35 19.78 8.56
N GLU A 447 -70.32 20.43 7.38
CA GLU A 447 -70.88 21.71 7.16
C GLU A 447 -72.49 21.64 7.23
N LYS A 448 -73.06 20.60 6.64
CA LYS A 448 -74.50 20.36 6.70
C LYS A 448 -74.98 19.95 8.11
N ALA A 449 -74.16 19.20 8.83
CA ALA A 449 -74.50 18.75 10.17
C ALA A 449 -74.19 19.79 11.26
N LYS A 450 -73.63 20.96 10.88
CA LYS A 450 -73.18 22.00 11.82
C LYS A 450 -72.22 21.46 12.93
N LEU A 451 -71.46 20.44 12.58
CA LEU A 451 -70.40 19.92 13.49
C LEU A 451 -69.15 20.76 13.35
N PRO A 452 -68.38 20.96 14.46
CA PRO A 452 -67.16 21.76 14.49
C PRO A 452 -66.04 21.26 13.56
#